data_146fd5d6a24ae77d1510334b5b73359c
#
_entry.id   146fd5d6a24ae77d1510334b5b73359c
#
_cell.length_a   1.000
_cell.length_b   1.000
_cell.length_c   1.000
_cell.angle_alpha   90.00
_cell.angle_beta   90.00
_cell.angle_gamma   90.00
#
_symmetry.space_group_name_H-M   'P 1'
#
loop_
_entity.id
_entity.type
_entity.pdbx_description
1 polymer ?
#
loop_
_entity_poly.entity_id
_entity_poly.type
_entity_poly.pdbx_seq_one_letter_code
_entity_poly.pdbx_strand_id
1 'polypeptide(L)'
;APGGYAREGQLLQTIDTAFITPQALPDYEGGPLSSWRGKVQVLGFPVLLPGGPVPAHEGVRCVFCGSLYPTLREPDFTLELFTALNAPDLTLTMAGRGWEPFEAAAQRAQAVLGARFVRPGLLPPEKAAELESGADILLSLGNAFDNQMPSKLFSYLGTGKPLLHLAVTDTDPTLPYLAKYPLALVLHKK
;
A
#
# COMPACT_ATOMS: atom_id res chain seq x y z
N ALA A 1 4.02 -17.64 7.09
CA ALA A 1 3.44 -19.00 7.22
C ALA A 1 4.59 -20.03 7.19
N PRO A 2 4.56 -21.11 8.00
CA PRO A 2 5.67 -22.09 8.08
C PRO A 2 6.11 -22.67 6.73
N GLY A 3 5.20 -22.82 5.77
CA GLY A 3 5.51 -23.33 4.42
C GLY A 3 6.24 -22.34 3.52
N GLY A 4 6.26 -21.04 3.85
CA GLY A 4 6.96 -20.01 3.08
C GLY A 4 8.48 -20.14 3.20
N TYR A 5 8.97 -20.24 4.41
CA TYR A 5 10.41 -20.38 4.68
C TYR A 5 11.03 -21.64 4.09
N ALA A 6 10.29 -22.76 4.08
CA ALA A 6 10.78 -23.99 3.46
C ALA A 6 10.99 -23.85 1.95
N ARG A 7 10.06 -23.19 1.25
CA ARG A 7 10.17 -22.90 -0.19
C ARG A 7 11.28 -21.90 -0.48
N GLU A 8 11.41 -20.89 0.34
CA GLU A 8 12.47 -19.88 0.23
C GLU A 8 13.85 -20.52 0.44
N GLY A 9 14.00 -21.38 1.47
CA GLY A 9 15.22 -22.15 1.67
C GLY A 9 15.58 -23.06 0.48
N GLN A 10 14.61 -23.71 -0.15
CA GLN A 10 14.82 -24.50 -1.37
C GLN A 10 15.32 -23.62 -2.53
N LEU A 11 14.73 -22.44 -2.71
CA LEU A 11 15.18 -21.50 -3.75
C LEU A 11 16.62 -21.03 -3.48
N LEU A 12 16.95 -20.69 -2.23
CA LEU A 12 18.27 -20.23 -1.84
C LEU A 12 19.38 -21.28 -2.06
N GLN A 13 19.05 -22.56 -2.16
CA GLN A 13 20.00 -23.61 -2.57
C GLN A 13 20.47 -23.46 -4.01
N THR A 14 19.61 -22.95 -4.88
CA THR A 14 19.81 -22.94 -6.34
C THR A 14 20.38 -21.64 -6.89
N ILE A 15 20.53 -20.60 -6.04
CA ILE A 15 21.03 -19.29 -6.44
C ILE A 15 22.31 -18.93 -5.69
N ASP A 16 23.09 -18.02 -6.24
CA ASP A 16 24.34 -17.54 -5.62
C ASP A 16 24.06 -16.38 -4.63
N THR A 17 23.18 -15.46 -5.02
CA THR A 17 22.85 -14.30 -4.19
C THR A 17 21.37 -13.93 -4.35
N ALA A 18 20.72 -13.55 -3.24
CA ALA A 18 19.40 -12.96 -3.21
C ALA A 18 19.47 -11.52 -2.68
N PHE A 19 18.70 -10.63 -3.29
CA PHE A 19 18.47 -9.29 -2.73
C PHE A 19 17.18 -9.31 -1.91
N ILE A 20 17.29 -8.82 -0.68
CA ILE A 20 16.16 -8.76 0.25
C ILE A 20 15.91 -7.33 0.70
N THR A 21 14.68 -7.02 1.11
CA THR A 21 14.37 -5.75 1.75
C THR A 21 14.89 -5.70 3.19
N PRO A 22 15.14 -4.51 3.76
CA PRO A 22 15.57 -4.39 5.17
C PRO A 22 14.63 -5.08 6.16
N GLN A 23 13.32 -5.12 5.87
CA GLN A 23 12.30 -5.73 6.73
C GLN A 23 12.39 -7.26 6.79
N ALA A 24 12.96 -7.88 5.77
CA ALA A 24 13.18 -9.34 5.75
C ALA A 24 14.48 -9.76 6.48
N LEU A 25 15.37 -8.81 6.77
CA LEU A 25 16.68 -9.09 7.35
C LEU A 25 16.62 -9.90 8.67
N PRO A 26 15.70 -9.64 9.61
CA PRO A 26 15.59 -10.42 10.84
C PRO A 26 15.38 -11.93 10.61
N ASP A 27 14.71 -12.33 9.55
CA ASP A 27 14.53 -13.74 9.20
C ASP A 27 15.86 -14.43 8.89
N TYR A 28 16.85 -13.67 8.43
CA TYR A 28 18.20 -14.13 8.07
C TYR A 28 19.26 -13.86 9.16
N GLU A 29 19.03 -13.00 10.16
CA GLU A 29 20.01 -12.67 11.21
C GLU A 29 19.80 -13.43 12.52
N GLY A 30 18.76 -14.18 12.66
CA GLY A 30 18.45 -14.96 13.88
C GLY A 30 17.16 -15.71 13.72
N GLY A 31 16.52 -15.57 12.57
CA GLY A 31 15.26 -16.19 12.22
C GLY A 31 15.41 -17.52 11.48
N PRO A 32 14.30 -17.99 10.89
CA PRO A 32 14.21 -19.31 10.25
C PRO A 32 15.17 -19.53 9.08
N LEU A 33 15.69 -18.45 8.49
CA LEU A 33 16.58 -18.49 7.31
C LEU A 33 18.03 -18.10 7.63
N SER A 34 18.42 -18.11 8.91
CA SER A 34 19.75 -17.65 9.36
C SER A 34 20.91 -18.43 8.73
N SER A 35 20.74 -19.70 8.40
CA SER A 35 21.74 -20.49 7.66
C SER A 35 22.08 -19.95 6.26
N TRP A 36 21.22 -19.10 5.71
CA TRP A 36 21.36 -18.50 4.39
C TRP A 36 21.86 -17.06 4.42
N ARG A 37 22.19 -16.53 5.62
CA ARG A 37 22.62 -15.13 5.77
C ARG A 37 23.75 -14.72 4.82
N GLY A 38 24.67 -15.62 4.51
CA GLY A 38 25.79 -15.36 3.61
C GLY A 38 25.41 -15.21 2.13
N LYS A 39 24.18 -15.64 1.74
CA LYS A 39 23.68 -15.52 0.37
C LYS A 39 22.80 -14.29 0.15
N VAL A 40 22.52 -13.50 1.17
CA VAL A 40 21.59 -12.37 1.01
C VAL A 40 22.29 -11.02 1.16
N GLN A 41 21.89 -10.09 0.32
CA GLN A 41 22.27 -8.69 0.38
C GLN A 41 21.03 -7.83 0.59
N VAL A 42 21.13 -6.86 1.49
CA VAL A 42 20.02 -5.92 1.73
C VAL A 42 20.00 -4.88 0.63
N LEU A 43 18.88 -4.74 -0.05
CA LEU A 43 18.63 -3.71 -1.04
C LEU A 43 17.53 -2.79 -0.53
N GLY A 44 17.86 -1.50 -0.39
CA GLY A 44 16.87 -0.47 -0.10
C GLY A 44 15.94 -0.21 -1.28
N PHE A 45 14.84 0.48 -1.00
CA PHE A 45 13.93 0.87 -2.06
C PHE A 45 14.52 2.04 -2.86
N PRO A 46 14.38 2.04 -4.20
CA PRO A 46 14.89 3.11 -5.03
C PRO A 46 14.16 4.43 -4.73
N VAL A 47 14.88 5.54 -4.80
CA VAL A 47 14.28 6.87 -4.81
C VAL A 47 13.57 7.06 -6.15
N LEU A 48 12.32 7.45 -6.10
CA LEU A 48 11.51 7.69 -7.28
C LEU A 48 11.47 9.19 -7.60
N LEU A 49 11.26 9.49 -8.88
CA LEU A 49 11.22 10.87 -9.35
C LEU A 49 9.99 11.61 -8.81
N PRO A 50 10.10 12.92 -8.52
CA PRO A 50 8.98 13.72 -8.08
C PRO A 50 7.81 13.67 -9.07
N GLY A 51 6.58 13.67 -8.55
CA GLY A 51 5.40 13.84 -9.37
C GLY A 51 5.29 15.22 -9.98
N GLY A 52 4.56 15.34 -11.09
CA GLY A 52 4.22 16.61 -11.69
C GLY A 52 3.11 17.36 -10.91
N PRO A 53 2.84 18.63 -11.27
CA PRO A 53 1.74 19.37 -10.69
C PRO A 53 0.39 18.74 -11.02
N VAL A 54 -0.55 18.81 -10.07
CA VAL A 54 -1.93 18.37 -10.30
C VAL A 54 -2.64 19.43 -11.13
N PRO A 55 -3.28 19.07 -12.26
CA PRO A 55 -4.15 20.00 -12.99
C PRO A 55 -5.26 20.53 -12.10
N ALA A 56 -5.61 21.81 -12.26
CA ALA A 56 -6.71 22.41 -11.52
C ALA A 56 -8.03 21.64 -11.78
N HIS A 57 -8.76 21.34 -10.72
CA HIS A 57 -10.07 20.68 -10.78
C HIS A 57 -10.91 21.05 -9.55
N GLU A 58 -12.17 20.72 -9.57
CA GLU A 58 -13.05 20.88 -8.41
C GLU A 58 -12.97 19.67 -7.47
N GLY A 59 -13.20 19.93 -6.18
CA GLY A 59 -13.21 18.91 -5.12
C GLY A 59 -11.84 18.36 -4.76
N VAL A 60 -11.83 17.35 -3.93
CA VAL A 60 -10.64 16.63 -3.44
C VAL A 60 -10.65 15.19 -3.95
N ARG A 61 -9.58 14.78 -4.60
CA ARG A 61 -9.40 13.43 -5.14
C ARG A 61 -8.47 12.62 -4.26
N CYS A 62 -9.02 11.62 -3.56
CA CYS A 62 -8.25 10.64 -2.81
C CYS A 62 -8.12 9.36 -3.64
N VAL A 63 -6.88 8.92 -3.88
CA VAL A 63 -6.60 7.83 -4.82
C VAL A 63 -5.77 6.72 -4.17
N PHE A 64 -6.25 5.49 -4.33
CA PHE A 64 -5.51 4.27 -4.07
C PHE A 64 -5.30 3.51 -5.39
N CYS A 65 -4.07 3.08 -5.65
CA CYS A 65 -3.75 2.16 -6.74
C CYS A 65 -3.03 0.93 -6.19
N GLY A 66 -3.71 -0.21 -6.16
CA GLY A 66 -3.11 -1.43 -5.62
C GLY A 66 -4.08 -2.61 -5.60
N SER A 67 -3.56 -3.80 -5.32
CA SER A 67 -4.37 -4.99 -5.16
C SER A 67 -4.82 -5.15 -3.71
N LEU A 68 -6.04 -5.65 -3.55
CA LEU A 68 -6.61 -6.05 -2.26
C LEU A 68 -6.39 -7.55 -2.05
N TYR A 69 -6.18 -7.94 -0.82
CA TYR A 69 -5.96 -9.33 -0.42
C TYR A 69 -6.61 -9.58 0.92
N PRO A 70 -7.48 -10.59 1.04
CA PRO A 70 -8.03 -11.02 2.32
C PRO A 70 -6.91 -11.29 3.33
N THR A 71 -7.13 -10.92 4.58
CA THR A 71 -6.21 -11.09 5.72
C THR A 71 -4.88 -10.34 5.62
N LEU A 72 -4.59 -9.69 4.49
CA LEU A 72 -3.36 -8.91 4.33
C LEU A 72 -3.64 -7.42 4.12
N ARG A 73 -4.47 -7.08 3.14
CA ARG A 73 -4.80 -5.71 2.76
C ARG A 73 -6.25 -5.60 2.37
N GLU A 74 -7.06 -5.23 3.31
CA GLU A 74 -8.51 -5.16 3.20
C GLU A 74 -8.98 -3.72 3.06
N PRO A 75 -10.05 -3.43 2.29
CA PRO A 75 -10.55 -2.08 2.09
C PRO A 75 -11.51 -1.61 3.19
N ASP A 76 -11.93 -2.49 4.12
CA ASP A 76 -13.03 -2.22 5.06
C ASP A 76 -12.82 -0.94 5.84
N PHE A 77 -11.64 -0.75 6.45
CA PHE A 77 -11.34 0.47 7.21
C PHE A 77 -11.40 1.73 6.32
N THR A 78 -10.94 1.63 5.06
CA THR A 78 -11.08 2.72 4.08
C THR A 78 -12.53 3.05 3.82
N LEU A 79 -13.33 2.04 3.52
CA LEU A 79 -14.74 2.22 3.18
C LEU A 79 -15.54 2.77 4.36
N GLU A 80 -15.30 2.28 5.58
CA GLU A 80 -15.87 2.80 6.81
C GLU A 80 -15.51 4.27 7.03
N LEU A 81 -14.24 4.63 6.90
CA LEU A 81 -13.77 6.00 7.05
C LEU A 81 -14.45 6.95 6.07
N PHE A 82 -14.43 6.61 4.77
CA PHE A 82 -14.98 7.49 3.74
C PHE A 82 -16.50 7.58 3.79
N THR A 83 -17.20 6.51 4.15
CA THR A 83 -18.66 6.55 4.36
C THR A 83 -19.04 7.36 5.59
N ALA A 84 -18.25 7.32 6.67
CA ALA A 84 -18.48 8.13 7.86
C ALA A 84 -18.20 9.61 7.59
N LEU A 85 -17.14 9.94 6.84
CA LEU A 85 -16.84 11.32 6.44
C LEU A 85 -17.92 11.88 5.52
N ASN A 86 -18.35 11.11 4.53
CA ASN A 86 -19.36 11.44 3.53
C ASN A 86 -19.32 12.90 3.01
N ALA A 87 -18.10 13.45 2.88
CA ALA A 87 -17.88 14.83 2.44
C ALA A 87 -18.29 14.99 0.95
N PRO A 88 -19.10 16.00 0.60
CA PRO A 88 -19.69 16.13 -0.73
C PRO A 88 -18.67 16.42 -1.83
N ASP A 89 -17.57 17.04 -1.51
CA ASP A 89 -16.48 17.43 -2.41
C ASP A 89 -15.32 16.42 -2.44
N LEU A 90 -15.41 15.31 -1.66
CA LEU A 90 -14.37 14.28 -1.59
C LEU A 90 -14.72 13.07 -2.46
N THR A 91 -13.85 12.75 -3.41
CA THR A 91 -13.95 11.56 -4.24
C THR A 91 -12.90 10.52 -3.82
N LEU A 92 -13.34 9.29 -3.61
CA LEU A 92 -12.48 8.13 -3.38
C LEU A 92 -12.38 7.29 -4.65
N THR A 93 -11.20 7.19 -5.22
CA THR A 93 -10.93 6.25 -6.31
C THR A 93 -10.02 5.14 -5.85
N MET A 94 -10.45 3.90 -6.00
CA MET A 94 -9.68 2.72 -5.65
C MET A 94 -9.49 1.82 -6.88
N ALA A 95 -8.35 1.98 -7.56
CA ALA A 95 -7.97 1.20 -8.73
C ALA A 95 -7.19 -0.05 -8.32
N GLY A 96 -7.51 -1.18 -8.92
CA GLY A 96 -6.84 -2.45 -8.68
C GLY A 96 -7.78 -3.64 -8.72
N ARG A 97 -7.24 -4.80 -8.35
CA ARG A 97 -7.95 -6.09 -8.33
C ARG A 97 -8.14 -6.61 -6.90
N GLY A 98 -8.89 -7.71 -6.78
CA GLY A 98 -9.09 -8.42 -5.50
C GLY A 98 -10.33 -7.90 -4.76
N TRP A 99 -11.32 -7.39 -5.47
CA TRP A 99 -12.56 -6.89 -4.90
C TRP A 99 -13.57 -7.99 -4.55
N GLU A 100 -13.46 -9.17 -5.16
CA GLU A 100 -14.46 -10.24 -5.06
C GLU A 100 -14.84 -10.59 -3.62
N PRO A 101 -13.90 -10.71 -2.66
CA PRO A 101 -14.26 -10.98 -1.26
C PRO A 101 -14.91 -9.80 -0.54
N PHE A 102 -14.75 -8.57 -1.07
CA PHE A 102 -15.16 -7.31 -0.45
C PHE A 102 -16.35 -6.65 -1.14
N GLU A 103 -16.97 -7.33 -2.10
CA GLU A 103 -18.03 -6.73 -2.94
C GLU A 103 -19.21 -6.22 -2.11
N ALA A 104 -19.62 -6.95 -1.07
CA ALA A 104 -20.71 -6.51 -0.19
C ALA A 104 -20.36 -5.21 0.57
N ALA A 105 -19.11 -5.05 1.02
CA ALA A 105 -18.65 -3.81 1.65
C ALA A 105 -18.58 -2.66 0.64
N ALA A 106 -18.10 -2.94 -0.57
CA ALA A 106 -18.04 -1.97 -1.65
C ALA A 106 -19.43 -1.47 -2.07
N GLN A 107 -20.43 -2.36 -2.15
CA GLN A 107 -21.81 -1.98 -2.45
C GLN A 107 -22.43 -1.08 -1.36
N ARG A 108 -22.18 -1.39 -0.09
CA ARG A 108 -22.62 -0.50 1.02
C ARG A 108 -21.99 0.89 0.90
N ALA A 109 -20.69 0.96 0.65
CA ALA A 109 -20.00 2.24 0.45
C ALA A 109 -20.52 2.98 -0.77
N GLN A 110 -20.78 2.28 -1.89
CA GLN A 110 -21.37 2.86 -3.10
C GLN A 110 -22.76 3.45 -2.85
N ALA A 111 -23.57 2.80 -2.02
CA ALA A 111 -24.91 3.30 -1.67
C ALA A 111 -24.86 4.64 -0.90
N VAL A 112 -23.80 4.87 -0.09
CA VAL A 112 -23.62 6.12 0.66
C VAL A 112 -22.93 7.20 -0.18
N LEU A 113 -21.85 6.84 -0.86
CA LEU A 113 -20.97 7.77 -1.56
C LEU A 113 -21.43 8.09 -2.99
N GLY A 114 -22.25 7.23 -3.59
CA GLY A 114 -22.74 7.41 -4.95
C GLY A 114 -21.58 7.50 -5.96
N ALA A 115 -21.65 8.47 -6.88
CA ALA A 115 -20.63 8.70 -7.90
C ALA A 115 -19.24 9.11 -7.35
N ARG A 116 -19.17 9.46 -6.07
CA ARG A 116 -17.90 9.82 -5.41
C ARG A 116 -17.04 8.61 -5.03
N PHE A 117 -17.54 7.39 -5.12
CA PHE A 117 -16.76 6.18 -4.97
C PHE A 117 -16.56 5.52 -6.33
N VAL A 118 -15.32 5.51 -6.82
CA VAL A 118 -14.97 5.07 -8.16
C VAL A 118 -14.05 3.84 -8.08
N ARG A 119 -14.44 2.76 -8.76
CA ARG A 119 -13.65 1.51 -8.85
C ARG A 119 -13.38 1.20 -10.32
N PRO A 120 -12.32 1.74 -10.94
CA PRO A 120 -12.06 1.51 -12.37
C PRO A 120 -11.51 0.10 -12.67
N GLY A 121 -11.31 -0.74 -11.65
CA GLY A 121 -10.68 -2.04 -11.80
C GLY A 121 -9.17 -1.96 -11.97
N LEU A 122 -8.57 -3.01 -12.55
CA LEU A 122 -7.14 -3.03 -12.83
C LEU A 122 -6.82 -2.12 -14.02
N LEU A 123 -5.94 -1.16 -13.80
CA LEU A 123 -5.48 -0.23 -14.82
C LEU A 123 -4.10 -0.62 -15.36
N PRO A 124 -3.80 -0.33 -16.64
CA PRO A 124 -2.43 -0.34 -17.15
C PRO A 124 -1.53 0.60 -16.33
N PRO A 125 -0.20 0.34 -16.26
CA PRO A 125 0.72 1.14 -15.44
C PRO A 125 0.66 2.64 -15.74
N GLU A 126 0.55 3.03 -17.01
CA GLU A 126 0.48 4.42 -17.43
C GLU A 126 -0.80 5.11 -16.92
N LYS A 127 -1.94 4.41 -16.98
CA LYS A 127 -3.21 4.92 -16.49
C LYS A 127 -3.27 4.99 -14.96
N ALA A 128 -2.63 4.06 -14.28
CA ALA A 128 -2.47 4.13 -12.83
C ALA A 128 -1.59 5.32 -12.43
N ALA A 129 -0.50 5.58 -13.15
CA ALA A 129 0.36 6.73 -12.93
C ALA A 129 -0.34 8.07 -13.22
N GLU A 130 -1.15 8.16 -14.29
CA GLU A 130 -2.00 9.32 -14.57
C GLU A 130 -2.99 9.58 -13.44
N LEU A 131 -3.65 8.52 -12.93
CA LEU A 131 -4.61 8.62 -11.83
C LEU A 131 -3.93 9.11 -10.54
N GLU A 132 -2.78 8.55 -10.19
CA GLU A 132 -1.98 8.97 -9.03
C GLU A 132 -1.44 10.40 -9.17
N SER A 133 -1.02 10.76 -10.38
CA SER A 133 -0.59 12.13 -10.68
C SER A 133 -1.72 13.16 -10.54
N GLY A 134 -2.95 12.79 -10.88
CA GLY A 134 -4.14 13.64 -10.74
C GLY A 134 -4.74 13.67 -9.31
N ALA A 135 -4.18 12.93 -8.36
CA ALA A 135 -4.65 12.91 -6.97
C ALA A 135 -4.20 14.13 -6.18
N ASP A 136 -5.05 14.62 -5.28
CA ASP A 136 -4.68 15.58 -4.22
C ASP A 136 -4.11 14.85 -3.01
N ILE A 137 -4.68 13.68 -2.68
CA ILE A 137 -4.29 12.82 -1.58
C ILE A 137 -4.04 11.43 -2.13
N LEU A 138 -2.87 10.88 -1.87
CA LEU A 138 -2.58 9.48 -2.13
C LEU A 138 -2.97 8.65 -0.91
N LEU A 139 -3.67 7.54 -1.14
CA LEU A 139 -4.11 6.64 -0.09
C LEU A 139 -3.21 5.40 -0.06
N SER A 140 -2.68 5.10 1.10
CA SER A 140 -1.88 3.90 1.38
C SER A 140 -2.58 3.04 2.40
N LEU A 141 -2.71 1.75 2.11
CA LEU A 141 -3.28 0.75 3.01
C LEU A 141 -2.15 -0.07 3.61
N GLY A 142 -2.09 -0.11 4.93
CA GLY A 142 -1.17 -0.97 5.68
C GLY A 142 -1.42 -2.45 5.40
N ASN A 143 -0.36 -3.24 5.52
CA ASN A 143 -0.47 -4.69 5.51
C ASN A 143 -0.67 -5.21 6.94
N ALA A 144 -1.38 -6.35 7.06
CA ALA A 144 -1.56 -7.01 8.35
C ALA A 144 -0.28 -7.73 8.85
N PHE A 145 0.78 -7.78 8.05
CA PHE A 145 2.07 -8.40 8.38
C PHE A 145 3.18 -7.36 8.44
N ASP A 146 4.00 -7.43 9.46
CA ASP A 146 5.09 -6.49 9.75
C ASP A 146 6.36 -6.70 8.90
N ASN A 147 6.51 -7.86 8.28
CA ASN A 147 7.66 -8.19 7.43
C ASN A 147 7.46 -7.88 5.93
N GLN A 148 6.31 -7.31 5.56
CA GLN A 148 5.98 -7.03 4.15
C GLN A 148 5.77 -5.55 3.90
N MET A 149 6.78 -4.90 3.35
CA MET A 149 6.74 -3.49 2.97
C MET A 149 5.95 -3.27 1.67
N PRO A 150 4.91 -2.42 1.67
CA PRO A 150 4.26 -1.99 0.44
C PRO A 150 5.20 -1.09 -0.37
N SER A 151 5.78 -1.61 -1.46
CA SER A 151 6.75 -0.87 -2.30
C SER A 151 6.18 0.43 -2.88
N LYS A 152 4.87 0.49 -3.11
CA LYS A 152 4.16 1.67 -3.61
C LYS A 152 4.30 2.89 -2.70
N LEU A 153 4.52 2.69 -1.40
CA LEU A 153 4.79 3.77 -0.47
C LEU A 153 5.93 4.68 -0.95
N PHE A 154 7.03 4.11 -1.44
CA PHE A 154 8.19 4.89 -1.89
C PHE A 154 7.89 5.71 -3.13
N SER A 155 7.06 5.18 -4.05
CA SER A 155 6.53 5.95 -5.18
C SER A 155 5.74 7.15 -4.68
N TYR A 156 4.87 6.95 -3.70
CA TYR A 156 4.03 7.99 -3.14
C TYR A 156 4.83 9.06 -2.41
N LEU A 157 5.80 8.67 -1.58
CA LEU A 157 6.71 9.61 -0.90
C LEU A 157 7.48 10.49 -1.90
N GLY A 158 7.88 9.92 -3.04
CA GLY A 158 8.58 10.64 -4.11
C GLY A 158 7.72 11.71 -4.80
N THR A 159 6.39 11.64 -4.73
CA THR A 159 5.51 12.62 -5.38
C THR A 159 5.44 13.98 -4.67
N GLY A 160 5.79 14.05 -3.39
CA GLY A 160 5.61 15.25 -2.57
C GLY A 160 4.15 15.59 -2.25
N LYS A 161 3.20 14.66 -2.45
CA LYS A 161 1.77 14.86 -2.21
C LYS A 161 1.36 14.49 -0.78
N PRO A 162 0.24 15.04 -0.27
CA PRO A 162 -0.42 14.53 0.93
C PRO A 162 -0.67 13.03 0.84
N LEU A 163 -0.33 12.31 1.91
CA LEU A 163 -0.45 10.86 1.99
C LEU A 163 -1.28 10.49 3.21
N LEU A 164 -2.45 9.88 2.96
CA LEU A 164 -3.25 9.25 3.99
C LEU A 164 -2.86 7.78 4.09
N HIS A 165 -2.36 7.35 5.24
CA HIS A 165 -2.04 5.95 5.50
C HIS A 165 -2.98 5.36 6.54
N LEU A 166 -3.58 4.22 6.21
CA LEU A 166 -4.47 3.48 7.09
C LEU A 166 -3.73 2.25 7.63
N ALA A 167 -3.15 2.40 8.81
CA ALA A 167 -2.42 1.34 9.51
C ALA A 167 -3.40 0.36 10.17
N VAL A 168 -3.15 -0.94 10.00
CA VAL A 168 -3.94 -2.02 10.62
C VAL A 168 -3.22 -2.68 11.80
N THR A 169 -1.92 -2.41 11.96
CA THR A 169 -1.09 -2.88 13.09
C THR A 169 -0.19 -1.77 13.59
N ASP A 170 0.20 -1.83 14.87
CA ASP A 170 1.17 -0.90 15.44
C ASP A 170 2.61 -1.20 15.01
N THR A 171 2.84 -2.37 14.41
CA THR A 171 4.13 -2.83 13.88
C THR A 171 4.23 -2.66 12.36
N ASP A 172 3.36 -1.85 11.76
CA ASP A 172 3.40 -1.58 10.33
C ASP A 172 4.77 -1.03 9.91
N PRO A 173 5.50 -1.73 9.00
CA PRO A 173 6.87 -1.37 8.63
C PRO A 173 6.97 -0.03 7.90
N THR A 174 5.85 0.56 7.48
CA THR A 174 5.81 1.87 6.84
C THR A 174 5.92 3.03 7.81
N LEU A 175 5.53 2.85 9.07
CA LEU A 175 5.45 3.91 10.08
C LEU A 175 6.74 4.71 10.27
N PRO A 176 7.94 4.10 10.32
CA PRO A 176 9.20 4.84 10.46
C PRO A 176 9.50 5.77 9.28
N TYR A 177 9.01 5.45 8.08
CA TYR A 177 9.14 6.28 6.88
C TYR A 177 8.12 7.42 6.89
N LEU A 178 6.88 7.11 7.24
CA LEU A 178 5.79 8.08 7.34
C LEU A 178 6.03 9.13 8.43
N ALA A 179 6.63 8.75 9.54
CA ALA A 179 7.01 9.67 10.61
C ALA A 179 8.01 10.76 10.16
N LYS A 180 8.75 10.50 9.07
CA LYS A 180 9.71 11.45 8.46
C LYS A 180 9.11 12.23 7.30
N TYR A 181 7.88 11.91 6.89
CA TYR A 181 7.24 12.56 5.75
C TYR A 181 6.21 13.59 6.26
N PRO A 182 6.48 14.91 6.12
CA PRO A 182 5.69 15.95 6.77
C PRO A 182 4.24 16.06 6.26
N LEU A 183 3.94 15.45 5.10
CA LEU A 183 2.61 15.45 4.50
C LEU A 183 1.86 14.13 4.73
N ALA A 184 2.33 13.26 5.64
CA ALA A 184 1.63 12.05 6.00
C ALA A 184 0.64 12.27 7.14
N LEU A 185 -0.56 11.73 6.97
CA LEU A 185 -1.52 11.49 8.03
C LEU A 185 -1.68 9.97 8.20
N VAL A 186 -1.41 9.47 9.39
CA VAL A 186 -1.57 8.06 9.73
C VAL A 186 -2.79 7.89 10.63
N LEU A 187 -3.69 7.02 10.24
CA LEU A 187 -4.85 6.60 11.06
C LEU A 187 -4.71 5.11 11.37
N HIS A 188 -4.93 4.73 12.62
CA HIS A 188 -4.89 3.35 13.08
C HIS A 188 -6.31 2.77 13.16
N LYS A 189 -6.47 1.55 12.66
CA LYS A 189 -7.69 0.77 12.90
C LYS A 189 -7.73 0.40 14.38
N LYS A 190 -8.80 0.81 15.05
CA LYS A 190 -9.05 0.45 16.45
C LYS A 190 -9.77 -0.89 16.56
#